data_18968ce3fb479bd3ac87762fdc74dea2
#
_entry.id   18968ce3fb479bd3ac87762fdc74dea2
#
_cell.length_a   1.000
_cell.length_b   1.000
_cell.length_c   1.000
_cell.angle_alpha   90.00
_cell.angle_beta   90.00
_cell.angle_gamma   90.00
#
_symmetry.space_group_name_H-M   'P 1'
#
loop_
_entity.id
_entity.type
_entity.pdbx_description
1 polymer ?
#
loop_
_entity_poly.entity_id
_entity_poly.type
_entity_poly.pdbx_seq_one_letter_code
_entity_poly.pdbx_strand_id
1 'polypeptide(L)'
;EEELRLIDSVRAAAGERQVWRAIDMAAPHGPDVAAALVDTADILILDSGQGGTGTKFDWSAIPESVKSKALLAGGLNADNIPNALRTGTAGLDMNSGLERGGRKDPAVIAQAFSLIRHFTY
;
A
#
# COMPACT_ATOMS: atom_id res chain seq x y z
N GLU A 1 -12.28 -16.26 -11.51
CA GLU A 1 -12.16 -17.58 -10.87
C GLU A 1 -10.74 -18.17 -11.00
N GLU A 2 -10.10 -18.09 -12.16
CA GLU A 2 -8.72 -18.58 -12.31
C GLU A 2 -7.76 -17.84 -11.40
N GLU A 3 -7.92 -16.54 -11.26
CA GLU A 3 -7.09 -15.72 -10.39
C GLU A 3 -7.27 -16.12 -8.92
N LEU A 4 -8.49 -16.37 -8.49
CA LEU A 4 -8.76 -16.84 -7.12
C LEU A 4 -8.16 -18.22 -6.88
N ARG A 5 -8.22 -19.13 -7.86
CA ARG A 5 -7.58 -20.44 -7.76
C ARG A 5 -6.07 -20.35 -7.64
N LEU A 6 -5.46 -19.42 -8.39
CA LEU A 6 -4.02 -19.20 -8.30
C LEU A 6 -3.64 -18.67 -6.91
N ILE A 7 -4.44 -17.77 -6.36
CA ILE A 7 -4.23 -17.24 -5.00
C ILE A 7 -4.32 -18.35 -3.97
N ASP A 8 -5.33 -19.21 -4.06
CA ASP A 8 -5.47 -20.36 -3.15
C ASP A 8 -4.28 -21.31 -3.27
N SER A 9 -3.77 -21.54 -4.48
CA SER A 9 -2.60 -22.37 -4.71
C SER A 9 -1.35 -21.77 -4.10
N VAL A 10 -1.15 -20.47 -4.24
CA VAL A 10 -0.02 -19.75 -3.64
C VAL A 10 -0.12 -19.80 -2.12
N ARG A 11 -1.32 -19.59 -1.56
CA ARG A 11 -1.55 -19.65 -0.12
C ARG A 11 -1.24 -21.03 0.44
N ALA A 12 -1.68 -22.08 -0.23
CA ALA A 12 -1.40 -23.46 0.18
C ALA A 12 0.10 -23.77 0.12
N ALA A 13 0.78 -23.32 -0.94
CA ALA A 13 2.22 -23.53 -1.10
C ALA A 13 3.04 -22.74 -0.08
N ALA A 14 2.56 -21.55 0.33
CA ALA A 14 3.23 -20.72 1.32
C ALA A 14 3.22 -21.34 2.72
N GLY A 15 2.23 -22.18 3.02
CA GLY A 15 2.09 -22.81 4.34
C GLY A 15 1.86 -21.76 5.43
N GLU A 16 2.75 -21.71 6.42
CA GLU A 16 2.67 -20.75 7.53
C GLU A 16 3.25 -19.36 7.18
N ARG A 17 3.83 -19.18 6.00
CA ARG A 17 4.39 -17.89 5.60
C ARG A 17 3.25 -16.93 5.26
N GLN A 18 3.52 -15.63 5.46
CA GLN A 18 2.59 -14.60 5.06
C GLN A 18 2.53 -14.47 3.53
N VAL A 19 1.34 -14.19 3.04
CA VAL A 19 1.09 -13.88 1.63
C VAL A 19 0.72 -12.41 1.53
N TRP A 20 1.50 -11.65 0.79
CA TRP A 20 1.27 -10.23 0.52
C TRP A 20 0.87 -10.09 -0.95
N ARG A 21 -0.13 -9.28 -1.21
CA ARG A 21 -0.62 -9.09 -2.56
C ARG A 21 -0.73 -7.60 -2.90
N ALA A 22 -0.18 -7.22 -4.04
CA ALA A 22 -0.30 -5.84 -4.55
C ALA A 22 -1.59 -5.71 -5.36
N ILE A 23 -2.30 -4.61 -5.15
CA ILE A 23 -3.53 -4.27 -5.87
C ILE A 23 -3.31 -2.95 -6.59
N ASP A 24 -3.58 -2.92 -7.89
CA ASP A 24 -3.57 -1.70 -8.67
C ASP A 24 -4.87 -0.94 -8.44
N MET A 25 -4.82 0.04 -7.55
CA MET A 25 -6.00 0.84 -7.19
C MET A 25 -6.39 1.85 -8.27
N ALA A 26 -5.50 2.11 -9.22
CA ALA A 26 -5.81 2.97 -10.37
C ALA A 26 -6.50 2.21 -11.50
N ALA A 27 -6.53 0.88 -11.47
CA ALA A 27 -7.28 0.08 -12.42
C ALA A 27 -8.79 0.32 -12.27
N PRO A 28 -9.59 0.11 -13.34
CA PRO A 28 -11.02 0.44 -13.31
C PRO A 28 -11.83 -0.18 -12.17
N HIS A 29 -11.43 -1.34 -11.67
CA HIS A 29 -12.13 -2.03 -10.59
C HIS A 29 -11.21 -2.30 -9.39
N GLY A 30 -10.15 -1.52 -9.25
CA GLY A 30 -9.15 -1.70 -8.17
C GLY A 30 -9.76 -1.82 -6.78
N PRO A 31 -10.60 -0.86 -6.34
CA PRO A 31 -11.23 -0.96 -5.01
C PRO A 31 -12.09 -2.21 -4.83
N ASP A 32 -12.84 -2.61 -5.84
CA ASP A 32 -13.67 -3.82 -5.78
C ASP A 32 -12.81 -5.08 -5.71
N VAL A 33 -11.70 -5.11 -6.45
CA VAL A 33 -10.75 -6.23 -6.39
C VAL A 33 -10.13 -6.32 -5.01
N ALA A 34 -9.73 -5.19 -4.42
CA ALA A 34 -9.17 -5.17 -3.07
C ALA A 34 -10.16 -5.75 -2.06
N ALA A 35 -11.41 -5.30 -2.10
CA ALA A 35 -12.45 -5.80 -1.20
C ALA A 35 -12.71 -7.30 -1.38
N ALA A 36 -12.68 -7.79 -2.63
CA ALA A 36 -12.91 -9.20 -2.93
C ALA A 36 -11.75 -10.10 -2.46
N LEU A 37 -10.50 -9.59 -2.46
CA LEU A 37 -9.31 -10.38 -2.19
C LEU A 37 -8.76 -10.22 -0.78
N VAL A 38 -9.33 -9.36 0.05
CA VAL A 38 -8.79 -9.03 1.37
C VAL A 38 -8.62 -10.26 2.27
N ASP A 39 -9.51 -11.23 2.19
CA ASP A 39 -9.44 -12.43 3.02
C ASP A 39 -8.47 -13.48 2.47
N THR A 40 -7.95 -13.29 1.28
CA THR A 40 -7.01 -14.24 0.64
C THR A 40 -5.55 -13.91 0.92
N ALA A 41 -5.26 -12.78 1.51
CA ALA A 41 -3.90 -12.33 1.80
C ALA A 41 -3.78 -11.90 3.26
N ASP A 42 -2.57 -11.92 3.78
CA ASP A 42 -2.29 -11.36 5.11
C ASP A 42 -2.18 -9.85 5.03
N ILE A 43 -1.57 -9.34 3.96
CA ILE A 43 -1.40 -7.92 3.71
C ILE A 43 -1.73 -7.63 2.25
N LEU A 44 -2.46 -6.54 2.02
CA LEU A 44 -2.65 -5.97 0.70
C LEU A 44 -1.79 -4.71 0.58
N ILE A 45 -1.08 -4.58 -0.54
CA ILE A 45 -0.36 -3.35 -0.87
C ILE A 45 -1.18 -2.61 -1.91
N LEU A 46 -1.67 -1.43 -1.54
CA LEU A 46 -2.54 -0.62 -2.40
C LEU A 46 -1.71 0.46 -3.08
N ASP A 47 -1.53 0.36 -4.39
CA ASP A 47 -0.74 1.33 -5.12
C ASP A 47 -1.41 1.75 -6.44
N SER A 48 -0.73 2.61 -7.19
CA SER A 48 -1.23 3.10 -8.48
C SER A 48 -0.91 2.16 -9.65
N GLY A 49 -0.29 1.03 -9.38
CA GLY A 49 0.06 0.04 -10.40
C GLY A 49 1.29 0.38 -11.24
N GLN A 50 1.82 1.59 -11.15
CA GLN A 50 2.99 2.04 -11.90
C GLN A 50 4.03 2.61 -10.94
N GLY A 51 4.82 1.74 -10.37
CA GLY A 51 5.87 2.11 -9.43
C GLY A 51 6.85 3.11 -10.03
N GLY A 52 7.20 4.13 -9.25
CA GLY A 52 8.18 5.13 -9.64
C GLY A 52 7.67 6.27 -10.50
N THR A 53 6.41 6.27 -10.93
CA THR A 53 5.85 7.36 -11.74
C THR A 53 5.31 8.52 -10.91
N GLY A 54 5.14 8.33 -9.60
CA GLY A 54 4.50 9.31 -8.74
C GLY A 54 3.00 9.45 -8.96
N THR A 55 2.41 8.62 -9.81
CA THR A 55 0.97 8.61 -10.06
C THR A 55 0.23 8.16 -8.81
N LYS A 56 -0.83 8.87 -8.46
CA LYS A 56 -1.65 8.57 -7.29
C LYS A 56 -3.01 8.08 -7.72
N PHE A 57 -3.66 7.31 -6.85
CA PHE A 57 -5.06 6.98 -6.99
C PHE A 57 -5.87 7.74 -5.92
N ASP A 58 -7.18 7.73 -6.07
CA ASP A 58 -8.07 8.39 -5.12
C ASP A 58 -8.15 7.59 -3.82
N TRP A 59 -7.53 8.07 -2.78
CA TRP A 59 -7.50 7.39 -1.48
C TRP A 59 -8.88 7.30 -0.82
N SER A 60 -9.81 8.17 -1.18
CA SER A 60 -11.17 8.09 -0.64
C SER A 60 -11.93 6.87 -1.17
N ALA A 61 -11.43 6.24 -2.24
CA ALA A 61 -12.01 5.03 -2.80
C ALA A 61 -11.58 3.75 -2.06
N ILE A 62 -10.67 3.83 -1.09
CA ILE A 62 -10.22 2.65 -0.34
C ILE A 62 -11.38 2.11 0.50
N PRO A 63 -11.81 0.85 0.30
CA PRO A 63 -12.88 0.28 1.11
C PRO A 63 -12.47 0.16 2.58
N GLU A 64 -13.40 0.46 3.49
CA GLU A 64 -13.14 0.31 4.93
C GLU A 64 -12.73 -1.11 5.30
N SER A 65 -13.30 -2.10 4.62
CA SER A 65 -13.06 -3.51 4.92
C SER A 65 -11.62 -3.96 4.72
N VAL A 66 -10.82 -3.22 3.93
CA VAL A 66 -9.43 -3.62 3.64
C VAL A 66 -8.40 -2.87 4.48
N LYS A 67 -8.78 -1.77 5.11
CA LYS A 67 -7.82 -0.85 5.75
C LYS A 67 -6.95 -1.51 6.81
N SER A 68 -7.51 -2.40 7.61
CA SER A 68 -6.75 -3.05 8.69
C SER A 68 -5.67 -4.01 8.20
N LYS A 69 -5.73 -4.43 6.95
CA LYS A 69 -4.76 -5.33 6.31
C LYS A 69 -3.97 -4.65 5.20
N ALA A 70 -4.12 -3.35 5.02
CA ALA A 70 -3.57 -2.66 3.86
C ALA A 70 -2.37 -1.79 4.22
N LEU A 71 -1.36 -1.82 3.36
CA LEU A 71 -0.30 -0.82 3.31
C LEU A 71 -0.57 0.09 2.12
N LEU A 72 -0.57 1.39 2.36
CA LEU A 72 -0.72 2.36 1.29
C LEU A 72 0.64 2.59 0.64
N ALA A 73 0.68 2.53 -0.69
CA ALA A 73 1.90 2.69 -1.47
C ALA A 73 1.65 3.59 -2.68
N GLY A 74 2.71 3.91 -3.37
CA GLY A 74 2.63 4.70 -4.60
C GLY A 74 2.67 6.20 -4.36
N GLY A 75 3.78 6.84 -4.69
CA GLY A 75 3.92 8.28 -4.64
C GLY A 75 3.97 8.91 -3.24
N LEU A 76 4.22 8.12 -2.21
CA LEU A 76 4.30 8.63 -0.84
C LEU A 76 5.62 9.37 -0.62
N ASN A 77 5.54 10.54 0.00
CA ASN A 77 6.69 11.38 0.33
C ASN A 77 6.34 12.26 1.54
N ALA A 78 7.30 13.09 1.97
CA ALA A 78 7.12 13.95 3.14
C ALA A 78 5.90 14.88 3.02
N ASP A 79 5.57 15.32 1.81
CA ASP A 79 4.46 16.26 1.61
C ASP A 79 3.09 15.63 1.82
N ASN A 80 2.94 14.34 1.53
CA ASN A 80 1.64 13.68 1.61
C ASN A 80 1.50 12.65 2.75
N ILE A 81 2.56 12.41 3.53
CA ILE A 81 2.50 11.48 4.67
C ILE A 81 1.35 11.80 5.63
N PRO A 82 1.13 13.05 6.06
CA PRO A 82 0.01 13.32 6.97
C PRO A 82 -1.36 12.90 6.40
N ASN A 83 -1.60 13.17 5.13
CA ASN A 83 -2.84 12.75 4.48
C ASN A 83 -2.91 11.24 4.31
N ALA A 84 -1.79 10.60 3.99
CA ALA A 84 -1.71 9.14 3.88
C ALA A 84 -2.06 8.47 5.22
N LEU A 85 -1.55 8.98 6.33
CA LEU A 85 -1.85 8.45 7.67
C LEU A 85 -3.34 8.61 8.01
N ARG A 86 -3.99 9.66 7.54
CA ARG A 86 -5.42 9.88 7.77
C ARG A 86 -6.32 8.89 7.03
N THR A 87 -5.80 8.17 6.05
CA THR A 87 -6.59 7.14 5.35
C THR A 87 -6.99 5.99 6.28
N GLY A 88 -6.25 5.77 7.35
CA GLY A 88 -6.55 4.71 8.32
C GLY A 88 -6.05 3.33 7.92
N THR A 89 -5.18 3.22 6.91
CA THR A 89 -4.56 1.95 6.57
C THR A 89 -3.60 1.49 7.67
N ALA A 90 -3.25 0.20 7.66
CA ALA A 90 -2.38 -0.37 8.70
C ALA A 90 -0.95 0.20 8.67
N GLY A 91 -0.51 0.69 7.51
CA GLY A 91 0.81 1.28 7.39
C GLY A 91 1.06 1.87 6.01
N LEU A 92 2.26 2.33 5.81
CA LEU A 92 2.72 2.96 4.58
C LEU A 92 3.91 2.17 4.02
N ASP A 93 3.93 1.99 2.70
CA ASP A 93 5.06 1.43 1.97
C ASP A 93 5.70 2.55 1.15
N MET A 94 6.90 2.94 1.50
CA MET A 94 7.59 4.08 0.87
C MET A 94 8.87 3.63 0.21
N ASN A 95 9.16 4.20 -0.95
CA ASN A 95 10.37 3.90 -1.69
C ASN A 95 11.01 5.18 -2.24
N SER A 96 10.61 5.64 -3.43
CA SER A 96 11.20 6.84 -4.04
C SER A 96 11.00 8.10 -3.20
N GLY A 97 9.96 8.18 -2.40
CA GLY A 97 9.71 9.30 -1.49
C GLY A 97 10.75 9.45 -0.38
N LEU A 98 11.60 8.44 -0.17
CA LEU A 98 12.70 8.47 0.77
C LEU A 98 14.05 8.71 0.08
N GLU A 99 14.01 9.08 -1.20
CA GLU A 99 15.19 9.24 -2.04
C GLU A 99 15.42 10.69 -2.43
N ARG A 100 16.67 10.99 -2.70
CA ARG A 100 17.08 12.24 -3.36
C ARG A 100 18.09 11.88 -4.44
N GLY A 101 17.81 12.29 -5.69
CA GLY A 101 18.67 11.95 -6.81
C GLY A 101 18.77 10.44 -7.09
N GLY A 102 17.69 9.69 -6.86
CA GLY A 102 17.64 8.24 -7.10
C GLY A 102 18.28 7.38 -6.02
N ARG A 103 18.72 7.99 -4.91
CA ARG A 103 19.33 7.26 -3.79
C ARG A 103 18.61 7.56 -2.49
N LYS A 104 18.55 6.57 -1.60
CA LYS A 104 18.01 6.79 -0.25
C LYS A 104 18.77 7.91 0.43
N ASP A 105 18.05 8.88 1.00
CA ASP A 105 18.61 10.05 1.65
C ASP A 105 18.30 10.01 3.15
N PRO A 106 19.30 9.94 4.04
CA PRO A 106 19.05 9.87 5.48
C PRO A 106 18.25 11.04 6.04
N ALA A 107 18.41 12.24 5.49
CA ALA A 107 17.65 13.41 5.93
C ALA A 107 16.18 13.29 5.55
N VAL A 108 15.86 12.81 4.34
CA VAL A 108 14.51 12.58 3.88
C VAL A 108 13.85 11.48 4.71
N ILE A 109 14.56 10.41 4.98
CA ILE A 109 14.08 9.30 5.83
C ILE A 109 13.78 9.81 7.24
N ALA A 110 14.66 10.58 7.83
CA ALA A 110 14.47 11.15 9.17
C ALA A 110 13.23 12.06 9.21
N GLN A 111 13.02 12.87 8.20
CA GLN A 111 11.84 13.73 8.10
C GLN A 111 10.56 12.90 8.02
N ALA A 112 10.55 11.84 7.21
CA ALA A 112 9.40 10.95 7.09
C ALA A 112 9.05 10.31 8.43
N PHE A 113 10.03 9.76 9.14
CA PHE A 113 9.80 9.17 10.46
C PHE A 113 9.33 10.19 11.50
N SER A 114 9.84 11.42 11.44
CA SER A 114 9.38 12.49 12.33
C SER A 114 7.90 12.79 12.11
N LEU A 115 7.47 12.89 10.86
CA LEU A 115 6.07 13.13 10.53
C LEU A 115 5.17 11.99 11.03
N ILE A 116 5.60 10.75 10.86
CA ILE A 116 4.84 9.58 11.31
C ILE A 116 4.75 9.55 12.85
N ARG A 117 5.86 9.77 13.55
CA ARG A 117 5.90 9.73 15.01
C ARG A 117 5.05 10.80 15.67
N HIS A 118 4.96 11.98 15.06
CA HIS A 118 4.24 13.12 15.63
C HIS A 118 2.81 13.23 15.13
N PHE A 119 2.36 12.24 14.32
CA PHE A 119 0.98 12.24 13.85
C PHE A 119 0.01 11.93 14.98
N THR A 120 -1.03 12.74 15.10
CA THR A 120 -2.11 12.54 16.08
C THR A 120 -3.38 12.14 15.32
N TYR A 121 -3.88 10.96 15.63
CA TYR A 121 -5.10 10.43 15.01
C TYR A 121 -6.36 11.09 15.55
#